data_cf26a5359ec7a586983d913f1e5ee51a
#
_entry.id   cf26a5359ec7a586983d913f1e5ee51a
#
_cell.length_a   1.000
_cell.length_b   1.000
_cell.length_c   1.000
_cell.angle_alpha   90.00
_cell.angle_beta   90.00
_cell.angle_gamma   90.00
#
_symmetry.space_group_name_H-M   'P 1'
#
loop_
_entity.id
_entity.type
_entity.pdbx_description
1 polymer ?
#
loop_
_entity_poly.entity_id
_entity_poly.type
_entity_poly.pdbx_seq_one_letter_code
_entity_poly.pdbx_strand_id
1 'polypeptide(L)'
;MLFRSGNAISIEIVDPAAADSALAVEVDGSKVKVTLATDSSKVITSTAVEIKAAIEADADATALVGVAVLGDGSGDVASATRTYLTGGENEPFPLYKPVAVAGSRKRAEGLGVGGTLPAAIDDIFDQTGALVIVVRAEEGADDATTQANVIKAMQGWLDSQTETGYTPRILVAPEFSQVDAVSSDGEAKAKRLRAIFYSDCERVASYTDAIKRARQFGERVEVTWPWVRVFDTEQAKEIDRPYSARAAGLRARIDAEKGFWWSKSNQQVYGIVGTSQPVDWSLGDPNTTANMLNENKVSTIIREGGFRHWGNRTCSVDPKWTFEQTRRTADIINDSVQRSHMWAVDRNITKTYVDDVIAGVNAYLRELKALGAILGGECWADKELNTPETIQKGLVYFDFDFCPPYPAEHIVFRSRLNNDYLEEVFG
;
A
#
# COMPACT_ATOMS: atom_id res chain seq x y z
N MET A 1 4.88 -21.72 3.81
CA MET A 1 6.21 -21.99 4.40
C MET A 1 6.56 -20.84 5.32
N LEU A 2 6.57 -21.05 6.63
CA LEU A 2 6.94 -20.03 7.62
C LEU A 2 8.46 -19.85 7.56
N PHE A 3 8.94 -18.80 6.92
CA PHE A 3 10.34 -18.39 7.02
C PHE A 3 10.58 -17.83 8.43
N ARG A 4 11.01 -18.66 9.38
CA ARG A 4 11.59 -18.17 10.62
C ARG A 4 13.07 -17.92 10.35
N SER A 5 13.57 -16.74 10.76
CA SER A 5 15.02 -16.48 10.71
C SER A 5 15.72 -17.57 11.52
N GLY A 6 16.58 -18.37 10.88
CA GLY A 6 17.36 -19.40 11.57
C GLY A 6 18.13 -18.85 12.77
N ASN A 7 18.52 -17.58 12.75
CA ASN A 7 19.23 -16.90 13.84
C ASN A 7 18.38 -16.70 15.12
N ALA A 8 17.05 -16.85 15.05
CA ALA A 8 16.17 -16.80 16.22
C ALA A 8 15.99 -18.18 16.87
N ILE A 9 16.41 -19.24 16.19
CA ILE A 9 16.33 -20.61 16.69
C ILE A 9 17.56 -20.89 17.56
N SER A 10 17.32 -21.48 18.73
CA SER A 10 18.40 -21.89 19.61
C SER A 10 18.24 -23.32 20.07
N ILE A 11 19.39 -24.00 20.27
CA ILE A 11 19.46 -25.35 20.81
C ILE A 11 20.24 -25.30 22.11
N GLU A 12 19.73 -26.06 23.10
CA GLU A 12 20.35 -26.28 24.40
C GLU A 12 20.37 -27.77 24.68
N ILE A 13 21.53 -28.31 25.09
CA ILE A 13 21.66 -29.72 25.48
C ILE A 13 21.96 -29.73 26.98
N VAL A 14 21.06 -30.28 27.76
CA VAL A 14 21.09 -30.20 29.23
C VAL A 14 21.41 -31.55 29.82
N ASP A 15 22.42 -31.57 30.70
CA ASP A 15 22.61 -32.67 31.65
C ASP A 15 21.60 -32.51 32.80
N PRO A 16 20.69 -33.45 33.00
CA PRO A 16 19.70 -33.35 34.07
C PRO A 16 20.30 -33.47 35.48
N ALA A 17 21.55 -33.90 35.61
CA ALA A 17 22.25 -34.18 36.88
C ALA A 17 21.46 -35.12 37.82
N ALA A 18 20.52 -35.88 37.32
CA ALA A 18 19.65 -36.85 37.98
C ALA A 18 20.00 -38.25 37.56
N ALA A 19 19.73 -39.28 38.41
CA ALA A 19 19.92 -40.66 38.05
C ALA A 19 18.72 -41.17 37.21
N ASP A 20 19.00 -42.10 36.31
CA ASP A 20 17.99 -42.79 35.47
C ASP A 20 17.06 -41.83 34.70
N SER A 21 17.60 -40.71 34.25
CA SER A 21 16.85 -39.74 33.43
C SER A 21 16.66 -40.21 32.03
N ALA A 22 15.49 -40.01 31.45
CA ALA A 22 15.21 -40.36 30.06
C ALA A 22 15.62 -39.19 29.10
N LEU A 23 16.01 -39.55 27.86
CA LEU A 23 16.21 -38.58 26.78
C LEU A 23 14.88 -37.94 26.43
N ALA A 24 14.82 -36.61 26.45
CA ALA A 24 13.63 -35.87 26.12
C ALA A 24 13.94 -34.62 25.28
N VAL A 25 13.03 -34.27 24.38
CA VAL A 25 13.06 -33.06 23.56
C VAL A 25 11.87 -32.19 23.94
N GLU A 26 12.10 -30.92 24.20
CA GLU A 26 11.08 -29.93 24.53
C GLU A 26 11.25 -28.73 23.59
N VAL A 27 10.14 -28.20 23.04
CA VAL A 27 10.15 -27.02 22.18
C VAL A 27 9.29 -25.92 22.82
N ASP A 28 9.92 -24.75 23.04
CA ASP A 28 9.25 -23.53 23.49
C ASP A 28 9.47 -22.41 22.47
N GLY A 29 8.50 -22.20 21.60
CA GLY A 29 8.57 -21.24 20.50
C GLY A 29 9.68 -21.57 19.50
N SER A 30 10.81 -20.86 19.53
CA SER A 30 12.00 -21.10 18.69
C SER A 30 13.17 -21.73 19.46
N LYS A 31 12.91 -22.24 20.66
CA LYS A 31 13.94 -22.81 21.52
C LYS A 31 13.76 -24.32 21.60
N VAL A 32 14.75 -25.07 21.15
CA VAL A 32 14.80 -26.52 21.27
C VAL A 32 15.68 -26.86 22.48
N LYS A 33 15.13 -27.60 23.44
CA LYS A 33 15.87 -28.10 24.59
C LYS A 33 15.91 -29.61 24.53
N VAL A 34 17.10 -30.18 24.59
CA VAL A 34 17.34 -31.61 24.66
C VAL A 34 17.86 -31.95 26.06
N THR A 35 17.11 -32.74 26.82
CA THR A 35 17.56 -33.29 28.12
C THR A 35 18.16 -34.66 27.88
N LEU A 36 19.41 -34.83 28.26
CA LEU A 36 20.17 -36.06 28.02
C LEU A 36 19.69 -37.20 28.96
N ALA A 37 19.79 -38.44 28.48
CA ALA A 37 19.61 -39.62 29.33
C ALA A 37 20.85 -39.86 30.21
N THR A 38 20.61 -40.38 31.42
CA THR A 38 21.65 -40.73 32.36
C THR A 38 21.41 -42.09 32.97
N ASP A 39 22.46 -42.76 33.42
CA ASP A 39 22.38 -44.02 34.17
C ASP A 39 22.11 -43.80 35.69
N SER A 40 22.08 -44.89 36.45
CA SER A 40 21.91 -44.88 37.91
C SER A 40 23.04 -44.15 38.69
N SER A 41 24.18 -43.97 38.02
CA SER A 41 25.36 -43.23 38.56
C SER A 41 25.41 -41.77 38.07
N LYS A 42 24.35 -41.31 37.41
CA LYS A 42 24.21 -39.96 36.79
C LYS A 42 25.19 -39.68 35.65
N VAL A 43 25.72 -40.75 35.01
CA VAL A 43 26.59 -40.59 33.84
C VAL A 43 25.70 -40.51 32.62
N ILE A 44 26.03 -39.57 31.72
CA ILE A 44 25.32 -39.37 30.44
C ILE A 44 25.52 -40.63 29.58
N THR A 45 24.42 -41.10 28.98
CA THR A 45 24.39 -42.29 28.11
C THR A 45 23.83 -41.99 26.72
N SER A 46 23.39 -40.76 26.46
CA SER A 46 22.80 -40.36 25.19
C SER A 46 23.87 -40.24 24.09
N THR A 47 23.71 -40.97 23.02
CA THR A 47 24.54 -40.88 21.80
C THR A 47 23.98 -39.83 20.83
N ALA A 48 24.81 -39.37 19.89
CA ALA A 48 24.38 -38.43 18.85
C ALA A 48 23.29 -39.05 17.93
N VAL A 49 23.31 -40.33 17.70
CA VAL A 49 22.26 -41.03 16.93
C VAL A 49 20.93 -41.00 17.66
N GLU A 50 20.91 -41.24 18.97
CA GLU A 50 19.69 -41.23 19.78
C GLU A 50 19.10 -39.80 19.88
N ILE A 51 19.92 -38.79 20.08
CA ILE A 51 19.50 -37.37 20.09
C ILE A 51 18.90 -37.00 18.74
N LYS A 52 19.54 -37.37 17.62
CA LYS A 52 18.97 -37.15 16.29
C LYS A 52 17.59 -37.79 16.16
N ALA A 53 17.47 -39.07 16.54
CA ALA A 53 16.21 -39.78 16.45
C ALA A 53 15.12 -39.15 17.32
N ALA A 54 15.47 -38.67 18.53
CA ALA A 54 14.53 -37.97 19.41
C ALA A 54 14.04 -36.62 18.83
N ILE A 55 14.96 -35.83 18.22
CA ILE A 55 14.59 -34.58 17.55
C ILE A 55 13.72 -34.87 16.31
N GLU A 56 14.04 -35.89 15.50
CA GLU A 56 13.28 -36.24 14.32
C GLU A 56 11.89 -36.87 14.65
N ALA A 57 11.72 -37.39 15.86
CA ALA A 57 10.43 -37.92 16.34
C ALA A 57 9.51 -36.77 16.86
N ASP A 58 10.04 -35.61 17.20
CA ASP A 58 9.28 -34.45 17.67
C ASP A 58 8.92 -33.55 16.48
N ALA A 59 7.62 -33.39 16.20
CA ALA A 59 7.11 -32.63 15.05
C ALA A 59 7.45 -31.13 15.13
N ASP A 60 7.45 -30.56 16.33
CA ASP A 60 7.73 -29.15 16.54
C ASP A 60 9.25 -28.88 16.41
N ALA A 61 10.09 -29.78 16.86
CA ALA A 61 11.54 -29.69 16.72
C ALA A 61 11.95 -29.86 15.25
N THR A 62 11.39 -30.84 14.51
CA THR A 62 11.66 -31.03 13.08
C THR A 62 11.19 -29.87 12.19
N ALA A 63 10.17 -29.14 12.61
CA ALA A 63 9.75 -27.89 11.96
C ALA A 63 10.77 -26.74 12.11
N LEU A 64 11.67 -26.82 13.09
CA LEU A 64 12.66 -25.78 13.39
C LEU A 64 14.07 -26.14 12.90
N VAL A 65 14.50 -27.41 13.08
CA VAL A 65 15.88 -27.83 12.84
C VAL A 65 15.96 -29.16 12.12
N GLY A 66 16.91 -29.28 11.19
CA GLY A 66 17.38 -30.54 10.65
C GLY A 66 18.71 -30.94 11.30
N VAL A 67 18.84 -32.20 11.74
CA VAL A 67 20.02 -32.65 12.47
C VAL A 67 20.77 -33.71 11.63
N ALA A 68 22.09 -33.51 11.52
CA ALA A 68 22.99 -34.47 10.90
C ALA A 68 24.04 -34.96 11.93
N VAL A 69 24.33 -36.25 11.93
CA VAL A 69 25.38 -36.83 12.76
C VAL A 69 26.68 -36.83 12.00
N LEU A 70 27.76 -36.36 12.65
CA LEU A 70 29.12 -36.46 12.10
C LEU A 70 29.79 -37.74 12.63
N GLY A 71 30.44 -38.49 11.75
CA GLY A 71 31.04 -39.77 12.09
C GLY A 71 29.99 -40.90 12.23
N ASP A 72 30.25 -41.87 13.08
CA ASP A 72 29.35 -43.01 13.39
C ASP A 72 28.29 -42.68 14.44
N GLY A 73 28.47 -41.53 15.15
CA GLY A 73 27.52 -41.02 16.14
C GLY A 73 27.35 -41.86 17.40
N SER A 74 28.24 -42.82 17.66
CA SER A 74 28.17 -43.76 18.78
C SER A 74 28.71 -43.22 20.11
N GLY A 75 29.36 -42.06 20.08
CA GLY A 75 29.89 -41.41 21.30
C GLY A 75 28.85 -40.68 22.11
N ASP A 76 29.03 -40.66 23.43
CA ASP A 76 28.19 -39.91 24.35
C ASP A 76 28.31 -38.39 24.07
N VAL A 77 27.16 -37.71 24.10
CA VAL A 77 27.09 -36.26 23.82
C VAL A 77 27.20 -35.48 25.13
N ALA A 78 28.11 -34.53 25.18
CA ALA A 78 28.25 -33.61 26.32
C ALA A 78 27.12 -32.55 26.33
N SER A 79 26.76 -32.06 27.53
CA SER A 79 25.87 -30.90 27.68
C SER A 79 26.46 -29.67 26.97
N ALA A 80 25.61 -28.87 26.39
CA ALA A 80 25.96 -27.61 25.73
C ALA A 80 25.00 -26.50 26.15
N THR A 81 25.56 -25.34 26.50
CA THR A 81 24.76 -24.16 26.79
C THR A 81 23.98 -23.71 25.55
N ARG A 82 22.90 -23.00 25.77
CA ARG A 82 22.04 -22.51 24.69
C ARG A 82 22.86 -21.74 23.65
N THR A 83 22.81 -22.24 22.42
CA THR A 83 23.50 -21.67 21.26
C THR A 83 22.47 -21.32 20.21
N TYR A 84 22.53 -20.12 19.65
CA TYR A 84 21.69 -19.70 18.55
C TYR A 84 22.32 -20.16 17.22
N LEU A 85 21.46 -20.57 16.29
CA LEU A 85 21.91 -20.84 14.92
C LEU A 85 22.40 -19.54 14.28
N THR A 86 23.42 -19.63 13.44
CA THR A 86 24.02 -18.50 12.73
C THR A 86 23.96 -18.72 11.23
N GLY A 87 24.09 -17.63 10.44
CA GLY A 87 24.07 -17.71 8.97
C GLY A 87 22.67 -17.77 8.36
N GLY A 88 21.61 -17.66 9.17
CA GLY A 88 20.25 -17.50 8.65
C GLY A 88 20.05 -16.08 8.13
N GLU A 89 19.44 -15.94 6.97
CA GLU A 89 18.96 -14.66 6.46
C GLU A 89 17.64 -14.28 7.15
N ASN A 90 17.49 -12.98 7.44
CA ASN A 90 16.21 -12.49 7.95
C ASN A 90 15.14 -12.66 6.88
N GLU A 91 13.91 -12.96 7.31
CA GLU A 91 12.77 -13.00 6.41
C GLU A 91 12.62 -11.65 5.68
N PRO A 92 12.71 -11.62 4.33
CA PRO A 92 12.71 -10.36 3.59
C PRO A 92 11.41 -9.58 3.73
N PHE A 93 10.29 -10.27 3.96
CA PHE A 93 8.96 -9.66 4.15
C PHE A 93 8.29 -10.24 5.40
N PRO A 94 8.68 -9.79 6.61
CA PRO A 94 8.09 -10.30 7.85
C PRO A 94 6.60 -9.93 7.94
N LEU A 95 5.81 -10.80 8.59
CA LEU A 95 4.38 -10.59 8.78
C LEU A 95 4.10 -9.27 9.52
N TYR A 96 3.09 -8.53 9.04
CA TYR A 96 2.57 -7.29 9.62
C TYR A 96 3.57 -6.13 9.70
N LYS A 97 4.74 -6.24 9.08
CA LYS A 97 5.73 -5.17 9.05
C LYS A 97 5.83 -4.53 7.66
N PRO A 98 5.93 -3.21 7.57
CA PRO A 98 6.11 -2.53 6.30
C PRO A 98 7.55 -2.72 5.78
N VAL A 99 7.67 -3.08 4.51
CA VAL A 99 8.94 -3.24 3.80
C VAL A 99 8.91 -2.38 2.53
N ALA A 100 9.92 -1.56 2.33
CA ALA A 100 10.03 -0.72 1.15
C ALA A 100 10.67 -1.47 -0.03
N VAL A 101 9.94 -1.57 -1.14
CA VAL A 101 10.38 -2.13 -2.43
C VAL A 101 10.55 -0.98 -3.41
N ALA A 102 11.80 -0.66 -3.75
CA ALA A 102 12.11 0.47 -4.63
C ALA A 102 12.30 0.02 -6.07
N GLY A 103 11.36 0.37 -6.95
CA GLY A 103 11.47 0.46 -8.39
C GLY A 103 11.80 -0.82 -9.18
N SER A 104 11.85 -2.00 -8.55
CA SER A 104 12.30 -3.23 -9.22
C SER A 104 11.59 -4.47 -8.71
N ARG A 105 11.05 -5.27 -9.63
CA ARG A 105 10.50 -6.62 -9.35
C ARG A 105 11.50 -7.51 -8.61
N LYS A 106 12.78 -7.42 -8.98
CA LYS A 106 13.85 -8.20 -8.33
C LYS A 106 13.89 -8.01 -6.81
N ARG A 107 13.58 -6.83 -6.32
CA ARG A 107 13.52 -6.54 -4.87
C ARG A 107 12.31 -7.16 -4.18
N ALA A 108 11.30 -7.56 -4.96
CA ALA A 108 10.09 -8.23 -4.48
C ALA A 108 10.17 -9.76 -4.58
N GLU A 109 11.22 -10.34 -5.17
CA GLU A 109 11.38 -11.80 -5.35
C GLU A 109 11.24 -12.58 -4.03
N GLY A 110 11.61 -11.98 -2.91
CA GLY A 110 11.45 -12.57 -1.58
C GLY A 110 9.99 -12.76 -1.13
N LEU A 111 9.00 -12.19 -1.84
CA LEU A 111 7.57 -12.50 -1.63
C LEU A 111 7.20 -13.90 -2.11
N GLY A 112 8.03 -14.53 -2.95
CA GLY A 112 7.72 -15.81 -3.59
C GLY A 112 6.69 -15.68 -4.70
N VAL A 113 6.04 -16.80 -5.04
CA VAL A 113 5.05 -16.87 -6.15
C VAL A 113 3.61 -17.08 -5.66
N GLY A 114 3.42 -17.33 -4.37
CA GLY A 114 2.11 -17.59 -3.78
C GLY A 114 1.45 -16.32 -3.19
N GLY A 115 0.12 -16.38 -3.04
CA GLY A 115 -0.67 -15.29 -2.50
C GLY A 115 -0.91 -14.16 -3.50
N THR A 116 -1.40 -13.02 -3.02
CA THR A 116 -1.87 -11.90 -3.86
C THR A 116 -0.80 -10.82 -4.09
N LEU A 117 0.19 -10.69 -3.22
CA LEU A 117 1.19 -9.62 -3.26
C LEU A 117 2.11 -9.65 -4.49
N PRO A 118 2.65 -10.81 -4.95
CA PRO A 118 3.49 -10.84 -6.14
C PRO A 118 2.76 -10.29 -7.37
N ALA A 119 1.51 -10.74 -7.60
CA ALA A 119 0.67 -10.27 -8.68
C ALA A 119 0.37 -8.76 -8.58
N ALA A 120 0.08 -8.26 -7.38
CA ALA A 120 -0.16 -6.83 -7.15
C ALA A 120 1.08 -5.97 -7.45
N ILE A 121 2.26 -6.43 -7.08
CA ILE A 121 3.54 -5.75 -7.39
C ILE A 121 3.78 -5.72 -8.90
N ASP A 122 3.53 -6.81 -9.60
CA ASP A 122 3.64 -6.86 -11.06
C ASP A 122 2.69 -5.88 -11.72
N ASP A 123 1.44 -5.83 -11.27
CA ASP A 123 0.42 -4.94 -11.79
C ASP A 123 0.79 -3.45 -11.60
N ILE A 124 1.41 -3.11 -10.46
CA ILE A 124 1.94 -1.75 -10.23
C ILE A 124 3.13 -1.47 -11.14
N PHE A 125 4.09 -2.39 -11.22
CA PHE A 125 5.33 -2.19 -12.00
C PHE A 125 5.14 -2.30 -13.51
N ASP A 126 4.04 -2.88 -13.97
CA ASP A 126 3.63 -2.76 -15.37
C ASP A 126 3.34 -1.31 -15.76
N GLN A 127 2.97 -0.46 -14.81
CA GLN A 127 2.69 0.95 -15.09
C GLN A 127 3.94 1.83 -14.92
N THR A 128 4.71 1.64 -13.84
CA THR A 128 5.94 2.42 -13.58
C THR A 128 6.76 1.80 -12.47
N GLY A 129 8.07 2.07 -12.46
CA GLY A 129 8.94 1.76 -11.33
C GLY A 129 8.69 2.73 -10.18
N ALA A 130 7.86 2.35 -9.23
CA ALA A 130 7.52 3.15 -8.05
C ALA A 130 8.20 2.64 -6.78
N LEU A 131 8.25 3.48 -5.75
CA LEU A 131 8.52 3.03 -4.38
C LEU A 131 7.21 2.46 -3.82
N VAL A 132 7.20 1.16 -3.54
CA VAL A 132 6.05 0.45 -3.00
C VAL A 132 6.35 0.00 -1.58
N ILE A 133 5.46 0.28 -0.64
CA ILE A 133 5.53 -0.25 0.72
C ILE A 133 4.61 -1.46 0.80
N VAL A 134 5.21 -2.60 1.06
CA VAL A 134 4.51 -3.89 1.14
C VAL A 134 4.33 -4.27 2.60
N VAL A 135 3.12 -4.67 2.98
CA VAL A 135 2.83 -5.26 4.29
C VAL A 135 2.17 -6.61 4.06
N ARG A 136 2.83 -7.67 4.50
CA ARG A 136 2.34 -9.03 4.33
C ARG A 136 1.40 -9.42 5.47
N ALA A 137 0.21 -9.91 5.13
CA ALA A 137 -0.71 -10.56 6.06
C ALA A 137 -0.45 -12.07 6.11
N GLU A 138 -0.80 -12.67 7.23
CA GLU A 138 -0.83 -14.14 7.37
C GLU A 138 -2.13 -14.68 6.74
N GLU A 139 -2.02 -15.78 6.01
CA GLU A 139 -3.19 -16.53 5.54
C GLU A 139 -3.87 -17.21 6.75
N GLY A 140 -5.17 -17.02 6.90
CA GLY A 140 -5.97 -17.63 7.95
C GLY A 140 -6.45 -19.02 7.57
N ALA A 141 -7.05 -19.72 8.52
CA ALA A 141 -7.66 -21.02 8.27
C ALA A 141 -8.91 -20.95 7.37
N ASP A 142 -9.50 -19.77 7.25
CA ASP A 142 -10.65 -19.45 6.42
C ASP A 142 -10.58 -18.01 5.90
N ASP A 143 -11.49 -17.67 4.97
CA ASP A 143 -11.54 -16.34 4.36
C ASP A 143 -11.77 -15.23 5.40
N ALA A 144 -12.62 -15.46 6.41
CA ALA A 144 -12.92 -14.45 7.43
C ALA A 144 -11.67 -14.15 8.29
N THR A 145 -10.92 -15.18 8.66
CA THR A 145 -9.66 -15.05 9.39
C THR A 145 -8.60 -14.35 8.52
N THR A 146 -8.51 -14.70 7.24
CA THR A 146 -7.61 -14.04 6.29
C THR A 146 -7.94 -12.56 6.15
N GLN A 147 -9.22 -12.19 6.00
CA GLN A 147 -9.67 -10.80 5.94
C GLN A 147 -9.32 -10.03 7.22
N ALA A 148 -9.51 -10.63 8.39
CA ALA A 148 -9.13 -10.03 9.66
C ALA A 148 -7.60 -9.79 9.74
N ASN A 149 -6.81 -10.75 9.26
CA ASN A 149 -5.35 -10.62 9.18
C ASN A 149 -4.92 -9.52 8.20
N VAL A 150 -5.62 -9.35 7.07
CA VAL A 150 -5.38 -8.25 6.13
C VAL A 150 -5.66 -6.90 6.81
N ILE A 151 -6.79 -6.75 7.50
CA ILE A 151 -7.12 -5.51 8.26
C ILE A 151 -6.04 -5.23 9.31
N LYS A 152 -5.57 -6.27 10.02
CA LYS A 152 -4.45 -6.14 10.97
C LYS A 152 -3.16 -5.70 10.25
N ALA A 153 -2.83 -6.28 9.10
CA ALA A 153 -1.65 -5.91 8.31
C ALA A 153 -1.71 -4.45 7.82
N MET A 154 -2.88 -3.95 7.48
CA MET A 154 -3.08 -2.55 7.08
C MET A 154 -2.69 -1.54 8.17
N GLN A 155 -2.53 -1.95 9.44
CA GLN A 155 -1.94 -1.11 10.48
C GLN A 155 -0.50 -0.72 10.13
N GLY A 156 0.25 -1.59 9.47
CA GLY A 156 1.61 -1.31 9.01
C GLY A 156 1.72 -0.10 8.06
N TRP A 157 0.63 0.32 7.40
CA TRP A 157 0.64 1.56 6.62
C TRP A 157 0.86 2.79 7.49
N LEU A 158 0.32 2.79 8.72
CA LEU A 158 0.50 3.88 9.68
C LEU A 158 1.90 3.86 10.29
N ASP A 159 2.49 2.68 10.43
CA ASP A 159 3.80 2.48 11.02
C ASP A 159 4.95 2.70 10.00
N SER A 160 4.60 2.84 8.70
CA SER A 160 5.55 2.91 7.59
C SER A 160 6.57 4.03 7.72
N GLN A 161 6.17 5.21 8.19
CA GLN A 161 7.09 6.34 8.37
C GLN A 161 8.20 6.01 9.36
N THR A 162 7.87 5.32 10.44
CA THR A 162 8.84 4.95 11.49
C THR A 162 9.77 3.83 11.02
N GLU A 163 9.20 2.83 10.34
CA GLU A 163 9.95 1.62 9.94
C GLU A 163 10.76 1.82 8.65
N THR A 164 10.23 2.60 7.69
CA THR A 164 10.83 2.73 6.35
C THR A 164 11.29 4.14 5.99
N GLY A 165 10.91 5.15 6.77
CA GLY A 165 11.15 6.56 6.46
C GLY A 165 10.15 7.17 5.46
N TYR A 166 9.16 6.40 4.99
CA TYR A 166 8.19 6.83 3.98
C TYR A 166 6.75 6.72 4.47
N THR A 167 5.93 7.70 4.11
CA THR A 167 4.49 7.67 4.38
C THR A 167 3.73 7.36 3.08
N PRO A 168 2.97 6.26 2.98
CA PRO A 168 2.22 5.94 1.78
C PRO A 168 1.08 6.94 1.55
N ARG A 169 0.86 7.33 0.28
CA ARG A 169 -0.20 8.26 -0.14
C ARG A 169 -1.19 7.63 -1.12
N ILE A 170 -0.87 6.44 -1.59
CA ILE A 170 -1.71 5.61 -2.45
C ILE A 170 -1.81 4.25 -1.76
N LEU A 171 -3.02 3.81 -1.46
CA LEU A 171 -3.27 2.59 -0.69
C LEU A 171 -4.09 1.62 -1.51
N VAL A 172 -3.70 0.35 -1.49
CA VAL A 172 -4.40 -0.75 -2.17
C VAL A 172 -4.35 -2.03 -1.34
N ALA A 173 -5.42 -2.81 -1.42
CA ALA A 173 -5.49 -4.17 -0.88
C ALA A 173 -6.14 -5.09 -1.94
N PRO A 174 -5.43 -5.39 -3.05
CA PRO A 174 -5.99 -6.17 -4.15
C PRO A 174 -6.47 -7.54 -3.69
N GLU A 175 -7.59 -8.00 -4.26
CA GLU A 175 -8.33 -9.23 -3.90
C GLU A 175 -9.00 -9.21 -2.51
N PHE A 176 -8.81 -8.15 -1.73
CA PHE A 176 -9.49 -7.98 -0.44
C PHE A 176 -10.29 -6.68 -0.37
N SER A 177 -9.97 -5.70 -1.21
CA SER A 177 -10.64 -4.39 -1.19
C SER A 177 -12.12 -4.44 -1.57
N GLN A 178 -12.60 -5.52 -2.23
CA GLN A 178 -14.03 -5.73 -2.49
C GLN A 178 -14.83 -6.05 -1.22
N VAL A 179 -14.18 -6.44 -0.14
CA VAL A 179 -14.82 -6.67 1.17
C VAL A 179 -15.05 -5.34 1.87
N ASP A 180 -16.30 -5.09 2.29
CA ASP A 180 -16.70 -3.80 2.88
C ASP A 180 -15.92 -3.44 4.15
N ALA A 181 -15.63 -4.43 5.01
CA ALA A 181 -14.84 -4.23 6.22
C ALA A 181 -13.41 -3.78 5.91
N VAL A 182 -12.76 -4.38 4.90
CA VAL A 182 -11.40 -4.02 4.46
C VAL A 182 -11.40 -2.61 3.86
N SER A 183 -12.37 -2.28 3.01
CA SER A 183 -12.45 -0.95 2.40
C SER A 183 -12.80 0.15 3.39
N SER A 184 -13.64 -0.12 4.38
CA SER A 184 -13.96 0.84 5.45
C SER A 184 -12.75 1.13 6.33
N ASP A 185 -11.98 0.11 6.68
CA ASP A 185 -10.71 0.27 7.40
C ASP A 185 -9.66 0.99 6.54
N GLY A 186 -9.59 0.66 5.24
CA GLY A 186 -8.77 1.35 4.25
C GLY A 186 -9.09 2.85 4.17
N GLU A 187 -10.36 3.23 4.14
CA GLU A 187 -10.79 4.63 4.17
C GLU A 187 -10.37 5.33 5.45
N ALA A 188 -10.56 4.67 6.61
CA ALA A 188 -10.17 5.23 7.91
C ALA A 188 -8.66 5.52 7.97
N LYS A 189 -7.84 4.60 7.48
CA LYS A 189 -6.38 4.79 7.39
C LYS A 189 -5.99 5.83 6.34
N ALA A 190 -6.68 5.87 5.20
CA ALA A 190 -6.47 6.88 4.18
C ALA A 190 -6.74 8.30 4.71
N LYS A 191 -7.76 8.48 5.55
CA LYS A 191 -8.02 9.77 6.24
C LYS A 191 -6.83 10.18 7.13
N ARG A 192 -6.30 9.26 7.93
CA ARG A 192 -5.17 9.53 8.83
C ARG A 192 -3.87 9.84 8.07
N LEU A 193 -3.63 9.14 6.96
CA LEU A 193 -2.43 9.27 6.14
C LEU A 193 -2.53 10.38 5.09
N ARG A 194 -3.66 11.07 4.94
CA ARG A 194 -3.94 11.96 3.80
C ARG A 194 -3.67 11.24 2.47
N ALA A 195 -4.13 9.99 2.37
CA ALA A 195 -3.96 9.12 1.22
C ALA A 195 -5.28 8.91 0.48
N ILE A 196 -5.21 8.29 -0.69
CA ILE A 196 -6.36 7.75 -1.41
C ILE A 196 -6.28 6.23 -1.40
N PHE A 197 -7.39 5.58 -1.07
CA PHE A 197 -7.55 4.14 -1.12
C PHE A 197 -8.32 3.73 -2.39
N TYR A 198 -7.75 2.82 -3.19
CA TYR A 198 -8.40 2.27 -4.37
C TYR A 198 -9.09 0.97 -4.00
N SER A 199 -10.41 0.93 -4.19
CA SER A 199 -11.28 -0.19 -3.83
C SER A 199 -11.83 -0.86 -5.08
N ASP A 200 -11.61 -2.16 -5.22
CA ASP A 200 -12.22 -2.96 -6.27
C ASP A 200 -13.67 -3.33 -5.92
N CYS A 201 -14.47 -3.63 -6.93
CA CYS A 201 -15.71 -4.36 -6.78
C CYS A 201 -15.46 -5.87 -6.84
N GLU A 202 -16.45 -6.68 -6.45
CA GLU A 202 -16.39 -8.12 -6.70
C GLU A 202 -16.26 -8.41 -8.20
N ARG A 203 -15.53 -9.45 -8.55
CA ARG A 203 -15.26 -9.83 -9.95
C ARG A 203 -16.55 -10.00 -10.76
N VAL A 204 -17.60 -10.52 -10.15
CA VAL A 204 -18.90 -10.79 -10.78
C VAL A 204 -19.92 -9.68 -10.60
N ALA A 205 -19.57 -8.59 -9.86
CA ALA A 205 -20.46 -7.47 -9.62
C ALA A 205 -20.88 -6.80 -10.93
N SER A 206 -22.15 -6.44 -11.04
CA SER A 206 -22.65 -5.62 -12.13
C SER A 206 -22.24 -4.14 -11.99
N TYR A 207 -22.35 -3.35 -13.06
CA TYR A 207 -22.12 -1.91 -12.98
C TYR A 207 -23.05 -1.21 -11.97
N THR A 208 -24.26 -1.71 -11.77
CA THR A 208 -25.19 -1.19 -10.76
C THR A 208 -24.73 -1.48 -9.34
N ASP A 209 -24.08 -2.62 -9.10
CA ASP A 209 -23.50 -2.95 -7.79
C ASP A 209 -22.27 -2.09 -7.51
N ALA A 210 -21.45 -1.81 -8.53
CA ALA A 210 -20.34 -0.87 -8.43
C ALA A 210 -20.82 0.54 -8.02
N ILE A 211 -21.91 1.03 -8.61
CA ILE A 211 -22.52 2.31 -8.25
C ILE A 211 -23.03 2.30 -6.80
N LYS A 212 -23.69 1.22 -6.36
CA LYS A 212 -24.14 1.08 -4.97
C LYS A 212 -22.93 1.11 -4.02
N ARG A 213 -21.85 0.40 -4.38
CA ARG A 213 -20.63 0.38 -3.59
C ARG A 213 -19.99 1.76 -3.45
N ALA A 214 -19.89 2.55 -4.53
CA ALA A 214 -19.34 3.89 -4.48
C ALA A 214 -20.08 4.84 -3.52
N ARG A 215 -21.37 4.60 -3.29
CA ARG A 215 -22.20 5.40 -2.37
C ARG A 215 -21.94 5.12 -0.89
N GLN A 216 -21.19 4.06 -0.57
CA GLN A 216 -20.87 3.68 0.81
C GLN A 216 -19.66 4.43 1.35
N PHE A 217 -18.81 4.98 0.49
CA PHE A 217 -17.53 5.59 0.85
C PHE A 217 -17.53 7.10 0.61
N GLY A 218 -16.47 7.75 1.10
CA GLY A 218 -16.27 9.20 1.02
C GLY A 218 -15.05 9.63 0.18
N GLU A 219 -14.54 10.80 0.50
CA GLU A 219 -13.51 11.52 -0.26
C GLU A 219 -12.13 10.85 -0.32
N ARG A 220 -11.93 9.75 0.41
CA ARG A 220 -10.65 9.04 0.48
C ARG A 220 -10.66 7.72 -0.27
N VAL A 221 -11.78 7.37 -0.90
CA VAL A 221 -11.92 6.13 -1.66
C VAL A 221 -12.24 6.44 -3.11
N GLU A 222 -11.57 5.73 -4.00
CA GLU A 222 -11.92 5.61 -5.41
C GLU A 222 -12.32 4.16 -5.69
N VAL A 223 -13.54 3.96 -6.18
CA VAL A 223 -14.05 2.64 -6.55
C VAL A 223 -13.73 2.37 -8.00
N THR A 224 -13.19 1.18 -8.28
CA THR A 224 -12.83 0.72 -9.62
C THR A 224 -13.69 -0.48 -10.05
N TRP A 225 -14.13 -0.48 -11.31
CA TRP A 225 -14.88 -1.56 -11.96
C TRP A 225 -14.70 -1.48 -13.48
N PRO A 226 -14.64 -2.61 -14.21
CA PRO A 226 -14.54 -4.01 -13.75
C PRO A 226 -13.10 -4.42 -13.44
N TRP A 227 -12.88 -5.71 -13.13
CA TRP A 227 -11.55 -6.31 -13.10
C TRP A 227 -10.93 -6.29 -14.49
N VAL A 228 -9.62 -6.38 -14.56
CA VAL A 228 -8.86 -6.41 -15.82
C VAL A 228 -8.46 -7.81 -16.20
N ARG A 229 -8.41 -8.08 -17.48
CA ARG A 229 -7.89 -9.32 -18.03
C ARG A 229 -6.44 -9.13 -18.44
N VAL A 230 -5.58 -10.02 -17.97
CA VAL A 230 -4.15 -10.02 -18.25
C VAL A 230 -3.74 -11.38 -18.81
N PHE A 231 -2.65 -11.42 -19.56
CA PHE A 231 -2.05 -12.67 -19.99
C PHE A 231 -1.03 -13.10 -18.94
N ASP A 232 -1.29 -14.22 -18.27
CA ASP A 232 -0.38 -14.84 -17.33
C ASP A 232 0.62 -15.70 -18.11
N THR A 233 1.88 -15.32 -18.05
CA THR A 233 2.96 -16.02 -18.79
C THR A 233 3.35 -17.35 -18.19
N GLU A 234 3.14 -17.57 -16.88
CA GLU A 234 3.45 -18.83 -16.21
C GLU A 234 2.39 -19.89 -16.52
N GLN A 235 1.12 -19.47 -16.51
CA GLN A 235 -0.01 -20.37 -16.83
C GLN A 235 -0.34 -20.41 -18.33
N ALA A 236 0.29 -19.56 -19.14
CA ALA A 236 0.05 -19.40 -20.58
C ALA A 236 -1.44 -19.19 -20.93
N LYS A 237 -2.17 -18.43 -20.10
CA LYS A 237 -3.61 -18.16 -20.28
C LYS A 237 -3.99 -16.75 -19.84
N GLU A 238 -5.14 -16.30 -20.30
CA GLU A 238 -5.77 -15.08 -19.79
C GLU A 238 -6.42 -15.32 -18.43
N ILE A 239 -6.16 -14.43 -17.48
CA ILE A 239 -6.75 -14.42 -16.15
C ILE A 239 -7.31 -13.03 -15.81
N ASP A 240 -8.31 -13.01 -14.96
CA ASP A 240 -8.86 -11.74 -14.45
C ASP A 240 -8.12 -11.38 -13.14
N ARG A 241 -7.70 -10.10 -13.03
CA ARG A 241 -7.05 -9.54 -11.84
C ARG A 241 -7.78 -8.28 -11.37
N PRO A 242 -7.75 -7.95 -10.06
CA PRO A 242 -8.27 -6.68 -9.53
C PRO A 242 -7.61 -5.49 -10.21
N TYR A 243 -8.37 -4.43 -10.43
CA TYR A 243 -7.84 -3.26 -11.14
C TYR A 243 -7.10 -2.28 -10.22
N SER A 244 -7.38 -2.26 -8.93
CA SER A 244 -6.83 -1.28 -7.97
C SER A 244 -5.31 -1.16 -7.99
N ALA A 245 -4.58 -2.28 -8.09
CA ALA A 245 -3.11 -2.27 -8.15
C ALA A 245 -2.59 -1.54 -9.41
N ARG A 246 -3.20 -1.79 -10.58
CA ARG A 246 -2.84 -1.09 -11.82
C ARG A 246 -3.26 0.38 -11.78
N ALA A 247 -4.40 0.71 -11.19
CA ALA A 247 -4.84 2.09 -11.01
C ALA A 247 -3.88 2.87 -10.10
N ALA A 248 -3.37 2.24 -9.04
CA ALA A 248 -2.35 2.81 -8.18
C ALA A 248 -1.01 3.02 -8.90
N GLY A 249 -0.56 2.03 -9.68
CA GLY A 249 0.62 2.15 -10.52
C GLY A 249 0.48 3.25 -11.58
N LEU A 250 -0.69 3.34 -12.22
CA LEU A 250 -1.01 4.43 -13.14
C LEU A 250 -0.96 5.80 -12.44
N ARG A 251 -1.51 5.91 -11.23
CA ARG A 251 -1.43 7.15 -10.45
C ARG A 251 0.03 7.54 -10.19
N ALA A 252 0.84 6.59 -9.73
CA ALA A 252 2.26 6.82 -9.48
C ALA A 252 3.01 7.24 -10.77
N ARG A 253 2.68 6.65 -11.92
CA ARG A 253 3.24 7.05 -13.22
C ARG A 253 2.90 8.49 -13.56
N ILE A 254 1.64 8.89 -13.45
CA ILE A 254 1.20 10.25 -13.76
C ILE A 254 1.82 11.26 -12.80
N ASP A 255 1.98 10.91 -11.52
CA ASP A 255 2.68 11.75 -10.55
C ASP A 255 4.13 12.02 -10.98
N ALA A 256 4.82 10.99 -11.47
CA ALA A 256 6.21 11.10 -11.91
C ALA A 256 6.37 11.84 -13.24
N GLU A 257 5.46 11.61 -14.20
CA GLU A 257 5.57 12.17 -15.57
C GLU A 257 5.02 13.59 -15.68
N LYS A 258 3.92 13.89 -14.97
CA LYS A 258 3.16 15.14 -15.13
C LYS A 258 2.97 15.94 -13.86
N GLY A 259 3.11 15.29 -12.70
CA GLY A 259 2.89 15.87 -11.40
C GLY A 259 1.58 15.43 -10.74
N PHE A 260 1.53 15.56 -9.42
CA PHE A 260 0.44 15.07 -8.55
C PHE A 260 -0.91 15.77 -8.80
N TRP A 261 -0.90 16.93 -9.44
CA TRP A 261 -2.09 17.73 -9.77
C TRP A 261 -2.75 17.36 -11.10
N TRP A 262 -2.18 16.42 -11.86
CA TRP A 262 -2.77 15.94 -13.10
C TRP A 262 -3.78 14.84 -12.85
N SER A 263 -4.87 14.85 -13.64
CA SER A 263 -5.82 13.75 -13.69
C SER A 263 -5.19 12.51 -14.34
N LYS A 264 -5.45 11.31 -13.78
CA LYS A 264 -5.09 10.04 -14.40
C LYS A 264 -6.13 9.54 -15.40
N SER A 265 -7.31 10.20 -15.48
CA SER A 265 -8.33 9.87 -16.46
C SER A 265 -7.81 10.07 -17.87
N ASN A 266 -8.31 9.26 -18.80
CA ASN A 266 -7.90 9.24 -20.22
C ASN A 266 -6.41 8.90 -20.45
N GLN A 267 -5.75 8.26 -19.48
CA GLN A 267 -4.37 7.77 -19.61
C GLN A 267 -4.37 6.27 -19.92
N GLN A 268 -3.42 5.83 -20.74
CA GLN A 268 -3.28 4.41 -21.09
C GLN A 268 -2.94 3.56 -19.88
N VAL A 269 -3.54 2.37 -19.80
CA VAL A 269 -3.23 1.32 -18.85
C VAL A 269 -2.47 0.23 -19.56
N TYR A 270 -1.30 -0.13 -19.06
CA TYR A 270 -0.42 -1.12 -19.67
C TYR A 270 -0.65 -2.52 -19.12
N GLY A 271 -0.24 -3.54 -19.90
CA GLY A 271 -0.23 -4.93 -19.49
C GLY A 271 -1.60 -5.59 -19.36
N ILE A 272 -2.65 -5.03 -19.98
CA ILE A 272 -3.99 -5.64 -20.02
C ILE A 272 -4.38 -6.00 -21.46
N VAL A 273 -5.12 -7.09 -21.59
CA VAL A 273 -5.66 -7.59 -22.87
C VAL A 273 -7.17 -7.40 -22.99
N GLY A 274 -7.84 -7.10 -21.89
CA GLY A 274 -9.28 -6.87 -21.82
C GLY A 274 -9.77 -6.49 -20.44
N THR A 275 -11.08 -6.51 -20.29
CA THR A 275 -11.80 -6.34 -19.03
C THR A 275 -12.61 -7.61 -18.74
N SER A 276 -12.84 -7.93 -17.46
CA SER A 276 -13.61 -9.10 -17.05
C SER A 276 -15.07 -9.03 -17.47
N GLN A 277 -15.59 -7.80 -17.61
CA GLN A 277 -16.93 -7.52 -18.11
C GLN A 277 -16.88 -6.40 -19.15
N PRO A 278 -17.78 -6.40 -20.13
CA PRO A 278 -17.80 -5.38 -21.18
C PRO A 278 -18.19 -4.01 -20.61
N VAL A 279 -17.52 -2.96 -21.07
CA VAL A 279 -17.82 -1.57 -20.77
C VAL A 279 -18.18 -0.90 -22.09
N ASP A 280 -19.44 -0.53 -22.23
CA ASP A 280 -19.92 0.25 -23.38
C ASP A 280 -19.43 1.69 -23.27
N TRP A 281 -18.81 2.17 -24.34
CA TRP A 281 -18.30 3.53 -24.45
C TRP A 281 -18.36 4.03 -25.90
N SER A 282 -18.78 5.26 -26.07
CA SER A 282 -18.77 5.98 -27.34
C SER A 282 -18.51 7.46 -27.10
N LEU A 283 -17.63 8.05 -27.90
CA LEU A 283 -17.33 9.47 -27.77
C LEU A 283 -18.57 10.32 -28.13
N GLY A 284 -18.96 11.19 -27.20
CA GLY A 284 -20.10 12.10 -27.39
C GLY A 284 -21.46 11.51 -27.05
N ASP A 285 -21.54 10.23 -26.65
CA ASP A 285 -22.79 9.61 -26.16
C ASP A 285 -22.81 9.58 -24.63
N PRO A 286 -23.70 10.36 -23.97
CA PRO A 286 -23.81 10.36 -22.51
C PRO A 286 -24.53 9.13 -21.94
N ASN A 287 -25.17 8.29 -22.79
CA ASN A 287 -25.98 7.16 -22.32
C ASN A 287 -25.16 5.86 -22.19
N THR A 288 -23.84 5.92 -22.37
CA THR A 288 -22.95 4.75 -22.24
C THR A 288 -22.76 4.31 -20.79
N THR A 289 -22.48 3.02 -20.61
CA THR A 289 -22.13 2.46 -19.28
C THR A 289 -20.94 3.19 -18.65
N ALA A 290 -19.92 3.52 -19.44
CA ALA A 290 -18.77 4.25 -18.96
C ALA A 290 -19.13 5.64 -18.40
N ASN A 291 -20.01 6.38 -19.06
CA ASN A 291 -20.48 7.68 -18.58
C ASN A 291 -21.33 7.52 -17.30
N MET A 292 -22.23 6.55 -17.28
CA MET A 292 -23.08 6.27 -16.10
C MET A 292 -22.23 5.92 -14.87
N LEU A 293 -21.17 5.13 -15.03
CA LEU A 293 -20.24 4.81 -13.97
C LEU A 293 -19.51 6.08 -13.46
N ASN A 294 -19.01 6.89 -14.39
CA ASN A 294 -18.27 8.11 -14.07
C ASN A 294 -19.11 9.15 -13.32
N GLU A 295 -20.36 9.38 -13.76
CA GLU A 295 -21.31 10.25 -13.09
C GLU A 295 -21.59 9.79 -11.64
N ASN A 296 -21.57 8.47 -11.41
CA ASN A 296 -21.76 7.86 -10.10
C ASN A 296 -20.45 7.55 -9.38
N LYS A 297 -19.33 8.19 -9.76
CA LYS A 297 -18.04 8.15 -9.05
C LYS A 297 -17.37 6.77 -9.04
N VAL A 298 -17.58 6.00 -10.08
CA VAL A 298 -16.89 4.74 -10.32
C VAL A 298 -15.93 4.93 -11.49
N SER A 299 -14.65 4.67 -11.26
CA SER A 299 -13.64 4.66 -12.30
C SER A 299 -13.69 3.35 -13.09
N THR A 300 -13.54 3.43 -14.40
CA THR A 300 -13.65 2.28 -15.30
C THR A 300 -12.53 2.29 -16.35
N ILE A 301 -12.58 1.36 -17.27
CA ILE A 301 -11.64 1.24 -18.40
C ILE A 301 -12.44 1.28 -19.69
N ILE A 302 -12.01 2.13 -20.60
CA ILE A 302 -12.54 2.22 -21.95
C ILE A 302 -11.49 1.71 -22.96
N ARG A 303 -11.94 1.33 -24.15
CA ARG A 303 -11.07 0.93 -25.26
C ARG A 303 -11.12 1.96 -26.37
N GLU A 304 -10.12 2.85 -26.41
CA GLU A 304 -9.95 3.87 -27.43
C GLU A 304 -8.45 4.09 -27.71
N GLY A 305 -7.97 3.63 -28.85
CA GLY A 305 -6.54 3.64 -29.15
C GLY A 305 -5.69 2.87 -28.12
N GLY A 306 -6.23 1.78 -27.59
CA GLY A 306 -5.71 1.02 -26.44
C GLY A 306 -6.70 1.05 -25.28
N PHE A 307 -6.29 0.51 -24.11
CA PHE A 307 -7.10 0.57 -22.91
C PHE A 307 -6.75 1.82 -22.09
N ARG A 308 -7.77 2.59 -21.71
CA ARG A 308 -7.61 3.84 -20.96
C ARG A 308 -8.40 3.81 -19.68
N HIS A 309 -7.79 4.28 -18.60
CA HIS A 309 -8.49 4.60 -17.36
C HIS A 309 -9.49 5.73 -17.63
N TRP A 310 -10.73 5.55 -17.18
CA TRP A 310 -11.81 6.52 -17.39
C TRP A 310 -12.50 6.81 -16.07
N GLY A 311 -12.13 7.93 -15.47
CA GLY A 311 -12.59 8.40 -14.17
C GLY A 311 -11.47 9.14 -13.43
N ASN A 312 -11.86 10.08 -12.57
CA ASN A 312 -10.95 10.86 -11.71
C ASN A 312 -11.64 11.34 -10.44
N ARG A 313 -12.77 10.71 -10.10
CA ARG A 313 -13.59 11.10 -8.97
C ARG A 313 -13.40 10.13 -7.82
N THR A 314 -13.28 10.69 -6.61
CA THR A 314 -13.47 9.95 -5.36
C THR A 314 -14.96 9.80 -5.05
N CYS A 315 -15.30 9.02 -4.05
CA CYS A 315 -16.68 8.85 -3.59
C CYS A 315 -17.22 10.06 -2.80
N SER A 316 -16.50 11.18 -2.76
CA SER A 316 -16.89 12.40 -2.03
C SER A 316 -18.30 12.89 -2.42
N VAL A 317 -19.10 13.22 -1.43
CA VAL A 317 -20.37 13.91 -1.63
C VAL A 317 -20.20 15.43 -1.73
N ASP A 318 -19.08 15.96 -1.23
CA ASP A 318 -18.73 17.37 -1.36
C ASP A 318 -18.13 17.66 -2.74
N PRO A 319 -18.74 18.56 -3.54
CA PRO A 319 -18.24 18.91 -4.87
C PRO A 319 -16.80 19.44 -4.89
N LYS A 320 -16.35 20.10 -3.81
CA LYS A 320 -14.99 20.60 -3.68
C LYS A 320 -13.94 19.50 -3.74
N TRP A 321 -14.25 18.33 -3.18
CA TRP A 321 -13.33 17.23 -2.98
C TRP A 321 -13.63 16.03 -3.88
N THR A 322 -14.47 16.23 -4.88
CA THR A 322 -14.87 15.15 -5.80
C THR A 322 -13.69 14.64 -6.61
N PHE A 323 -12.82 15.52 -7.10
CA PHE A 323 -11.70 15.10 -7.95
C PHE A 323 -10.49 14.64 -7.14
N GLU A 324 -9.99 13.46 -7.45
CA GLU A 324 -8.83 12.86 -6.78
C GLU A 324 -7.62 13.78 -6.78
N GLN A 325 -7.24 14.35 -7.94
CA GLN A 325 -6.07 15.23 -8.02
C GLN A 325 -6.25 16.50 -7.22
N THR A 326 -7.46 17.05 -7.10
CA THR A 326 -7.75 18.23 -6.26
C THR A 326 -7.52 17.90 -4.79
N ARG A 327 -8.05 16.76 -4.33
CA ARG A 327 -7.85 16.30 -2.95
C ARG A 327 -6.38 16.04 -2.65
N ARG A 328 -5.67 15.36 -3.55
CA ARG A 328 -4.24 15.06 -3.40
C ARG A 328 -3.39 16.33 -3.42
N THR A 329 -3.72 17.30 -4.26
CA THR A 329 -3.03 18.59 -4.29
C THR A 329 -3.14 19.30 -2.95
N ALA A 330 -4.34 19.34 -2.37
CA ALA A 330 -4.53 19.92 -1.03
C ALA A 330 -3.71 19.18 0.04
N ASP A 331 -3.69 17.85 0.00
CA ASP A 331 -2.94 17.04 0.96
C ASP A 331 -1.44 17.29 0.86
N ILE A 332 -0.88 17.37 -0.35
CA ILE A 332 0.55 17.61 -0.58
C ILE A 332 0.94 19.01 -0.14
N ILE A 333 0.11 20.03 -0.43
CA ILE A 333 0.35 21.40 0.03
C ILE A 333 0.39 21.44 1.56
N ASN A 334 -0.63 20.88 2.22
CA ASN A 334 -0.70 20.85 3.68
C ASN A 334 0.50 20.12 4.30
N ASP A 335 0.89 18.96 3.76
CA ASP A 335 2.05 18.21 4.24
C ASP A 335 3.36 18.99 4.04
N SER A 336 3.53 19.62 2.89
CA SER A 336 4.73 20.39 2.55
C SER A 336 4.86 21.61 3.45
N VAL A 337 3.78 22.35 3.65
CA VAL A 337 3.77 23.51 4.56
C VAL A 337 4.12 23.08 5.98
N GLN A 338 3.52 22.01 6.50
CA GLN A 338 3.82 21.53 7.85
C GLN A 338 5.28 21.08 8.00
N ARG A 339 5.81 20.29 7.04
CA ARG A 339 7.19 19.78 7.11
C ARG A 339 8.22 20.89 6.95
N SER A 340 8.01 21.81 6.03
CA SER A 340 8.96 22.90 5.77
C SER A 340 9.03 23.92 6.92
N HIS A 341 8.04 23.93 7.82
CA HIS A 341 7.99 24.85 8.96
C HIS A 341 8.25 24.18 10.32
N MET A 342 8.79 22.94 10.33
CA MET A 342 9.24 22.30 11.59
C MET A 342 10.28 23.13 12.35
N TRP A 343 11.08 23.92 11.65
CA TRP A 343 12.05 24.84 12.24
C TRP A 343 11.38 25.95 13.08
N ALA A 344 10.10 26.26 12.81
CA ALA A 344 9.35 27.32 13.46
C ALA A 344 8.77 26.90 14.83
N VAL A 345 8.71 25.59 15.10
CA VAL A 345 8.22 25.06 16.37
C VAL A 345 9.15 25.47 17.52
N ASP A 346 8.59 25.89 18.66
CA ASP A 346 9.28 26.34 19.86
C ASP A 346 10.22 27.56 19.68
N ARG A 347 10.06 28.32 18.59
CA ARG A 347 10.77 29.58 18.40
C ARG A 347 10.04 30.75 19.02
N ASN A 348 10.81 31.79 19.39
CA ASN A 348 10.25 33.03 19.92
C ASN A 348 9.38 33.72 18.86
N ILE A 349 8.16 34.05 19.24
CA ILE A 349 7.21 34.77 18.39
C ILE A 349 7.61 36.23 18.31
N THR A 350 8.23 36.61 17.22
CA THR A 350 8.65 38.00 16.91
C THR A 350 8.06 38.40 15.56
N LYS A 351 8.10 39.70 15.23
CA LYS A 351 7.68 40.15 13.91
C LYS A 351 8.45 39.46 12.79
N THR A 352 9.77 39.34 12.92
CA THR A 352 10.62 38.66 11.94
C THR A 352 10.22 37.18 11.78
N TYR A 353 9.91 36.50 12.89
CA TYR A 353 9.41 35.11 12.85
C TYR A 353 8.12 34.98 12.01
N VAL A 354 7.15 35.88 12.25
CA VAL A 354 5.89 35.91 11.50
C VAL A 354 6.14 36.19 10.02
N ASP A 355 6.95 37.20 9.72
CA ASP A 355 7.28 37.56 8.34
C ASP A 355 8.02 36.42 7.61
N ASP A 356 8.94 35.70 8.27
CA ASP A 356 9.68 34.56 7.71
C ASP A 356 8.77 33.38 7.37
N VAL A 357 7.82 33.05 8.26
CA VAL A 357 6.84 31.97 8.00
C VAL A 357 5.96 32.33 6.81
N ILE A 358 5.39 33.53 6.77
CA ILE A 358 4.57 33.98 5.65
C ILE A 358 5.36 33.99 4.34
N ALA A 359 6.59 34.50 4.36
CA ALA A 359 7.45 34.53 3.19
C ALA A 359 7.76 33.11 2.67
N GLY A 360 8.03 32.16 3.58
CA GLY A 360 8.29 30.75 3.28
C GLY A 360 7.11 30.08 2.58
N VAL A 361 5.90 30.19 3.18
CA VAL A 361 4.68 29.62 2.57
C VAL A 361 4.38 30.26 1.22
N ASN A 362 4.46 31.58 1.13
CA ASN A 362 4.21 32.31 -0.12
C ASN A 362 5.25 31.98 -1.22
N ALA A 363 6.50 31.69 -0.85
CA ALA A 363 7.51 31.25 -1.80
C ALA A 363 7.13 29.90 -2.40
N TYR A 364 6.70 28.94 -1.57
CA TYR A 364 6.23 27.64 -2.01
C TYR A 364 4.98 27.73 -2.90
N LEU A 365 3.98 28.54 -2.52
CA LEU A 365 2.78 28.73 -3.34
C LEU A 365 3.10 29.35 -4.71
N ARG A 366 4.06 30.29 -4.78
CA ARG A 366 4.54 30.85 -6.06
C ARG A 366 5.22 29.80 -6.93
N GLU A 367 6.01 28.90 -6.34
CA GLU A 367 6.63 27.78 -7.05
C GLU A 367 5.56 26.84 -7.63
N LEU A 368 4.58 26.43 -6.84
CA LEU A 368 3.47 25.59 -7.30
C LEU A 368 2.67 26.27 -8.43
N LYS A 369 2.46 27.59 -8.37
CA LYS A 369 1.84 28.34 -9.44
C LYS A 369 2.68 28.35 -10.73
N ALA A 370 3.99 28.49 -10.60
CA ALA A 370 4.90 28.45 -11.75
C ALA A 370 4.92 27.06 -12.42
N LEU A 371 4.79 25.98 -11.65
CA LEU A 371 4.65 24.62 -12.13
C LEU A 371 3.25 24.32 -12.72
N GLY A 372 2.26 25.18 -12.51
CA GLY A 372 0.88 24.97 -12.92
C GLY A 372 0.11 24.01 -11.99
N ALA A 373 0.63 23.72 -10.80
CA ALA A 373 -0.01 22.87 -9.80
C ALA A 373 -1.19 23.59 -9.10
N ILE A 374 -1.14 24.91 -9.03
CA ILE A 374 -2.22 25.78 -8.55
C ILE A 374 -2.37 26.99 -9.47
N LEU A 375 -3.56 27.58 -9.49
CA LEU A 375 -3.86 28.82 -10.22
C LEU A 375 -3.43 30.05 -9.43
N GLY A 376 -3.40 29.96 -8.11
CA GLY A 376 -3.01 31.02 -7.19
C GLY A 376 -3.10 30.53 -5.75
N GLY A 377 -2.55 31.32 -4.85
CA GLY A 377 -2.61 31.11 -3.41
C GLY A 377 -1.80 32.15 -2.67
N GLU A 378 -2.18 32.46 -1.44
CA GLU A 378 -1.54 33.43 -0.56
C GLU A 378 -1.61 32.96 0.90
N CYS A 379 -0.60 33.35 1.69
CA CYS A 379 -0.55 33.11 3.13
C CYS A 379 -0.45 34.42 3.88
N TRP A 380 -1.17 34.53 5.00
CA TRP A 380 -1.16 35.67 5.89
C TRP A 380 -1.27 35.27 7.36
N ALA A 381 -0.90 36.14 8.28
CA ALA A 381 -1.20 35.96 9.70
C ALA A 381 -2.61 36.49 9.98
N ASP A 382 -3.45 35.67 10.59
CA ASP A 382 -4.80 36.08 10.98
C ASP A 382 -4.73 37.15 12.09
N LYS A 383 -5.30 38.32 11.82
CA LYS A 383 -5.24 39.46 12.77
C LYS A 383 -6.26 39.33 13.90
N GLU A 384 -7.34 38.59 13.70
CA GLU A 384 -8.41 38.43 14.69
C GLU A 384 -8.05 37.34 15.70
N LEU A 385 -7.41 36.24 15.24
CA LEU A 385 -7.01 35.11 16.07
C LEU A 385 -5.66 35.34 16.80
N ASN A 386 -4.76 36.14 16.24
CA ASN A 386 -3.46 36.47 16.85
C ASN A 386 -3.56 37.62 17.84
N THR A 387 -4.22 37.39 18.95
CA THR A 387 -4.34 38.36 20.05
C THR A 387 -3.17 38.23 21.04
N PRO A 388 -2.92 39.25 21.90
CA PRO A 388 -1.91 39.11 22.95
C PRO A 388 -2.11 37.89 23.82
N GLU A 389 -3.36 37.50 24.11
CA GLU A 389 -3.72 36.35 24.94
C GLU A 389 -3.39 35.02 24.26
N THR A 390 -3.57 34.91 22.93
CA THR A 390 -3.23 33.68 22.19
C THR A 390 -1.72 33.53 22.03
N ILE A 391 -1.02 34.66 21.74
CA ILE A 391 0.43 34.68 21.63
C ILE A 391 1.09 34.33 22.99
N GLN A 392 0.56 34.84 24.10
CA GLN A 392 1.05 34.48 25.44
C GLN A 392 0.93 33.00 25.77
N LYS A 393 -0.05 32.30 25.16
CA LYS A 393 -0.22 30.84 25.25
C LYS A 393 0.66 30.06 24.28
N GLY A 394 1.50 30.73 23.49
CA GLY A 394 2.34 30.10 22.48
C GLY A 394 1.60 29.69 21.20
N LEU A 395 0.42 30.30 20.93
CA LEU A 395 -0.38 30.00 19.75
C LEU A 395 -0.20 31.10 18.70
N VAL A 396 0.07 30.72 17.47
CA VAL A 396 0.12 31.61 16.29
C VAL A 396 -0.68 31.00 15.16
N TYR A 397 -1.54 31.77 14.55
CA TYR A 397 -2.44 31.39 13.47
C TYR A 397 -1.97 31.98 12.15
N PHE A 398 -1.68 31.11 11.19
CA PHE A 398 -1.40 31.44 9.81
C PHE A 398 -2.47 30.83 8.93
N ASP A 399 -3.14 31.64 8.14
CA ASP A 399 -4.07 31.19 7.12
C ASP A 399 -3.39 31.19 5.76
N PHE A 400 -3.77 30.27 4.92
CA PHE A 400 -3.40 30.29 3.51
C PHE A 400 -4.53 29.72 2.66
N ASP A 401 -4.65 30.24 1.46
CA ASP A 401 -5.56 29.74 0.43
C ASP A 401 -4.78 29.21 -0.78
N PHE A 402 -5.45 28.46 -1.61
CA PHE A 402 -4.95 28.00 -2.90
C PHE A 402 -6.11 27.51 -3.77
N CYS A 403 -5.91 27.55 -5.08
CA CYS A 403 -6.88 27.03 -6.05
C CYS A 403 -6.18 26.08 -7.02
N PRO A 404 -6.42 24.75 -6.94
CA PRO A 404 -5.90 23.79 -7.92
C PRO A 404 -6.66 23.89 -9.24
N PRO A 405 -6.06 23.53 -10.39
CA PRO A 405 -6.77 23.43 -11.66
C PRO A 405 -7.75 22.24 -11.62
N TYR A 406 -8.95 22.45 -12.13
CA TYR A 406 -9.94 21.39 -12.29
C TYR A 406 -9.80 20.71 -13.65
N PRO A 407 -10.09 19.38 -13.75
CA PRO A 407 -10.05 18.67 -15.03
C PRO A 407 -11.27 19.03 -15.89
N ALA A 408 -11.06 19.13 -17.19
CA ALA A 408 -12.16 19.29 -18.13
C ALA A 408 -12.79 17.92 -18.43
N GLU A 409 -13.79 17.51 -17.63
CA GLU A 409 -14.51 16.24 -17.83
C GLU A 409 -15.50 16.31 -18.99
N HIS A 410 -16.09 17.47 -19.23
CA HIS A 410 -17.12 17.65 -20.24
C HIS A 410 -16.77 18.84 -21.12
N ILE A 411 -16.45 18.57 -22.38
CA ILE A 411 -16.12 19.57 -23.39
C ILE A 411 -17.29 19.67 -24.38
N VAL A 412 -17.87 20.84 -24.52
CA VAL A 412 -19.00 21.10 -25.43
C VAL A 412 -18.54 21.93 -26.61
N PHE A 413 -18.59 21.36 -27.81
CA PHE A 413 -18.40 22.08 -29.05
C PHE A 413 -19.75 22.43 -29.65
N ARG A 414 -20.03 23.72 -29.87
CA ARG A 414 -21.22 24.19 -30.57
C ARG A 414 -20.87 24.50 -32.01
N SER A 415 -21.32 23.67 -32.95
CA SER A 415 -21.17 23.94 -34.38
C SER A 415 -22.36 24.75 -34.87
N ARG A 416 -22.07 25.69 -35.74
CA ARG A 416 -23.07 26.48 -36.46
C ARG A 416 -22.74 26.46 -37.95
N LEU A 417 -23.73 26.13 -38.75
CA LEU A 417 -23.63 26.35 -40.19
C LEU A 417 -23.74 27.86 -40.44
N ASN A 418 -22.76 28.45 -41.13
CA ASN A 418 -22.77 29.86 -41.50
C ASN A 418 -22.74 29.96 -43.04
N ASN A 419 -23.85 30.46 -43.62
CA ASN A 419 -24.02 30.62 -45.02
C ASN A 419 -23.37 31.92 -45.54
N ASP A 420 -22.89 32.82 -44.67
CA ASP A 420 -22.24 34.08 -45.07
C ASP A 420 -20.99 33.84 -45.91
N TYR A 421 -20.31 32.69 -45.69
CA TYR A 421 -19.16 32.27 -46.50
C TYR A 421 -19.52 31.98 -47.97
N LEU A 422 -20.81 31.84 -48.31
CA LEU A 422 -21.24 31.68 -49.70
C LEU A 422 -21.04 32.96 -50.53
N GLU A 423 -21.00 34.13 -49.87
CA GLU A 423 -20.74 35.42 -50.57
C GLU A 423 -19.35 35.43 -51.21
N GLU A 424 -18.37 34.72 -50.65
CA GLU A 424 -17.01 34.60 -51.22
C GLU A 424 -16.96 33.80 -52.52
N VAL A 425 -18.01 33.03 -52.87
CA VAL A 425 -18.08 32.23 -54.11
C VAL A 425 -18.31 33.13 -55.32
N PHE A 426 -18.86 34.34 -55.12
CA PHE A 426 -19.23 35.28 -56.19
C PHE A 426 -18.44 36.58 -56.16
N GLY A 427 -17.45 36.70 -55.23
CA GLY A 427 -16.59 37.87 -55.05
C GLY A 427 -15.36 37.91 -55.95
#